data_b23907f9232bc8409307e2fa205d726d
#
_entry.id   b23907f9232bc8409307e2fa205d726d
#
_cell.length_a   1.000
_cell.length_b   1.000
_cell.length_c   1.000
_cell.angle_alpha   90.00
_cell.angle_beta   90.00
_cell.angle_gamma   90.00
#
_symmetry.space_group_name_H-M   'P 1'
#
loop_
_entity.id
_entity.type
_entity.pdbx_description
1 polymer ?
#
loop_
_entity_poly.entity_id
_entity_poly.type
_entity_poly.pdbx_seq_one_letter_code
_entity_poly.pdbx_strand_id
1 'polypeptide(L)'
;VGKYVQTDVPFTLTHDRDVEFLVDKADVDETNSSASIKNISEVFEKTQSAPETDALFFSKTAQRAAELEGYHSSTAASSYTKGNVFDKLKGFLSAGKLRRYKANGSLIMYVTSTIMDLLEQSDKFTRKIEMTQIAEGGLGLRTRVTDIDGVPIMEVIDDERFYDRFNFDPEDGGFEPCAASYVKTADTDIVSGKEYYTESSGSYTKVSGTPSKSALDTYYEKVAGSHKINVLIATPETTKIVPKINSIYSFAPGGHTEGDGWLYQNRAFSDVFTFPNGKDGKIDSIYADVDTAEYSE
;
A
#
# COMPACT_ATOMS: atom_id res chain seq x y z
N VAL A 1 -15.99 -23.79 34.28
CA VAL A 1 -16.34 -22.36 34.26
C VAL A 1 -15.31 -21.65 33.36
N GLY A 2 -15.81 -21.10 32.24
CA GLY A 2 -14.96 -20.35 31.32
C GLY A 2 -14.51 -19.02 31.96
N LYS A 3 -13.23 -18.65 31.78
CA LYS A 3 -12.73 -17.37 32.23
C LYS A 3 -12.72 -16.41 31.01
N TYR A 4 -13.40 -15.28 31.14
CA TYR A 4 -13.34 -14.19 30.18
C TYR A 4 -12.16 -13.28 30.53
N VAL A 5 -11.36 -12.97 29.53
CA VAL A 5 -10.25 -12.00 29.64
C VAL A 5 -10.43 -11.00 28.49
N GLN A 6 -10.51 -9.73 28.83
CA GLN A 6 -10.54 -8.62 27.89
C GLN A 6 -9.20 -7.87 27.98
N THR A 7 -8.61 -7.56 26.84
CA THR A 7 -7.41 -6.76 26.76
C THR A 7 -7.65 -5.66 25.73
N ASP A 8 -7.40 -4.43 26.10
CA ASP A 8 -7.45 -3.28 25.18
C ASP A 8 -6.09 -3.11 24.52
N VAL A 9 -6.09 -3.03 23.20
CA VAL A 9 -4.88 -2.78 22.39
C VAL A 9 -5.00 -1.38 21.82
N PRO A 10 -4.13 -0.42 22.20
CA PRO A 10 -4.14 0.92 21.64
C PRO A 10 -3.60 0.90 20.21
N PHE A 11 -4.28 1.59 19.30
CA PHE A 11 -3.80 1.88 17.95
C PHE A 11 -3.57 3.38 17.81
N THR A 12 -2.42 3.75 17.28
CA THR A 12 -2.06 5.14 17.01
C THR A 12 -2.16 5.40 15.52
N LEU A 13 -2.95 6.41 15.15
CA LEU A 13 -3.01 6.87 13.77
C LEU A 13 -1.79 7.73 13.48
N THR A 14 -1.21 7.57 12.30
CA THR A 14 0.01 8.27 11.88
C THR A 14 -0.15 9.06 10.59
N HIS A 15 -1.19 8.81 9.80
CA HIS A 15 -1.40 9.45 8.51
C HIS A 15 -2.38 10.63 8.64
N ASP A 16 -1.85 11.85 8.71
CA ASP A 16 -2.60 13.13 8.77
C ASP A 16 -2.28 13.94 7.52
N ARG A 17 -3.30 14.23 6.73
CA ARG A 17 -3.19 15.00 5.47
C ARG A 17 -4.11 16.20 5.53
N ASP A 18 -3.57 17.34 5.17
CA ASP A 18 -4.30 18.61 5.07
C ASP A 18 -3.93 19.28 3.75
N VAL A 19 -4.94 19.58 2.95
CA VAL A 19 -4.77 20.18 1.62
C VAL A 19 -5.72 21.34 1.47
N GLU A 20 -5.18 22.44 0.96
CA GLU A 20 -5.93 23.67 0.71
C GLU A 20 -5.70 24.17 -0.71
N PHE A 21 -6.77 24.54 -1.39
CA PHE A 21 -6.73 25.20 -2.68
C PHE A 21 -7.51 26.49 -2.64
N LEU A 22 -6.87 27.60 -3.05
CA LEU A 22 -7.53 28.87 -3.31
C LEU A 22 -7.63 29.08 -4.83
N VAL A 23 -8.84 29.26 -5.33
CA VAL A 23 -9.11 29.49 -6.74
C VAL A 23 -9.66 30.88 -6.93
N ASP A 24 -8.94 31.73 -7.66
CA ASP A 24 -9.36 33.10 -7.92
C ASP A 24 -10.66 33.14 -8.75
N LYS A 25 -11.50 34.10 -8.44
CA LYS A 25 -12.78 34.30 -9.15
C LYS A 25 -12.57 34.69 -10.61
N ALA A 26 -11.50 35.44 -10.91
CA ALA A 26 -11.17 35.81 -12.28
C ALA A 26 -10.79 34.59 -13.12
N ASP A 27 -10.01 33.67 -12.55
CA ASP A 27 -9.58 32.43 -13.22
C ASP A 27 -10.78 31.53 -13.57
N VAL A 28 -11.80 31.49 -12.71
CA VAL A 28 -13.03 30.73 -12.99
C VAL A 28 -13.78 31.31 -14.18
N ASP A 29 -13.89 32.65 -14.27
CA ASP A 29 -14.57 33.33 -15.36
C ASP A 29 -13.77 33.21 -16.68
N GLU A 30 -12.47 33.43 -16.65
CA GLU A 30 -11.59 33.38 -17.83
C GLU A 30 -11.48 31.96 -18.41
N THR A 31 -11.52 30.94 -17.58
CA THR A 31 -11.46 29.55 -18.02
C THR A 31 -12.82 28.95 -18.37
N ASN A 32 -13.85 29.77 -18.43
CA ASN A 32 -15.23 29.33 -18.69
C ASN A 32 -15.70 28.25 -17.72
N SER A 33 -15.40 28.42 -16.44
CA SER A 33 -15.69 27.51 -15.33
C SER A 33 -14.90 26.19 -15.33
N SER A 34 -13.89 26.02 -16.20
CA SER A 34 -13.04 24.83 -16.17
C SER A 34 -12.19 24.75 -14.91
N ALA A 35 -11.74 25.90 -14.39
CA ALA A 35 -11.02 26.01 -13.11
C ALA A 35 -11.97 26.11 -11.90
N SER A 36 -13.20 25.64 -11.99
CA SER A 36 -14.12 25.65 -10.86
C SER A 36 -13.63 24.75 -9.74
N ILE A 37 -13.88 25.15 -8.49
CA ILE A 37 -13.48 24.41 -7.29
C ILE A 37 -14.00 22.97 -7.34
N LYS A 38 -15.15 22.72 -7.93
CA LYS A 38 -15.71 21.38 -8.11
C LYS A 38 -14.83 20.52 -9.01
N ASN A 39 -14.41 21.03 -10.15
CA ASN A 39 -13.58 20.28 -11.09
C ASN A 39 -12.20 20.00 -10.48
N ILE A 40 -11.61 20.99 -9.81
CA ILE A 40 -10.31 20.85 -9.13
C ILE A 40 -10.39 19.79 -8.04
N SER A 41 -11.41 19.83 -7.18
CA SER A 41 -11.58 18.86 -6.11
C SER A 41 -11.84 17.44 -6.64
N GLU A 42 -12.64 17.27 -7.71
CA GLU A 42 -12.85 15.96 -8.33
C GLU A 42 -11.58 15.38 -8.96
N VAL A 43 -10.76 16.21 -9.59
CA VAL A 43 -9.46 15.78 -10.13
C VAL A 43 -8.52 15.39 -8.99
N PHE A 44 -8.41 16.24 -7.94
CA PHE A 44 -7.58 15.95 -6.78
C PHE A 44 -7.97 14.62 -6.11
N GLU A 45 -9.25 14.40 -5.85
CA GLU A 45 -9.72 13.14 -5.24
C GLU A 45 -9.35 11.91 -6.09
N LYS A 46 -9.48 12.00 -7.41
CA LYS A 46 -9.17 10.89 -8.31
C LYS A 46 -7.69 10.64 -8.51
N THR A 47 -6.88 11.72 -8.55
CA THR A 47 -5.46 11.62 -8.94
C THR A 47 -4.50 11.57 -7.76
N GLN A 48 -4.92 12.04 -6.59
CA GLN A 48 -4.09 12.11 -5.40
C GLN A 48 -4.69 11.36 -4.22
N SER A 49 -5.86 11.74 -3.74
CA SER A 49 -6.45 11.24 -2.50
C SER A 49 -6.75 9.72 -2.55
N ALA A 50 -7.41 9.26 -3.61
CA ALA A 50 -7.74 7.84 -3.74
C ALA A 50 -6.49 6.96 -3.97
N PRO A 51 -5.53 7.30 -4.87
CA PRO A 51 -4.29 6.55 -5.00
C PRO A 51 -3.44 6.50 -3.73
N GLU A 52 -3.37 7.61 -2.98
CA GLU A 52 -2.66 7.66 -1.71
C GLU A 52 -3.30 6.74 -0.65
N THR A 53 -4.62 6.73 -0.59
CA THR A 53 -5.37 5.84 0.32
C THR A 53 -5.12 4.36 -0.02
N ASP A 54 -5.09 4.02 -1.31
CA ASP A 54 -4.75 2.67 -1.77
C ASP A 54 -3.30 2.31 -1.42
N ALA A 55 -2.35 3.22 -1.67
CA ALA A 55 -0.94 3.03 -1.34
C ALA A 55 -0.74 2.82 0.19
N LEU A 56 -1.44 3.60 1.01
CA LEU A 56 -1.44 3.45 2.45
C LEU A 56 -1.97 2.06 2.86
N PHE A 57 -3.09 1.63 2.28
CA PHE A 57 -3.67 0.31 2.57
C PHE A 57 -2.72 -0.83 2.19
N PHE A 58 -2.17 -0.80 0.99
CA PHE A 58 -1.29 -1.86 0.51
C PHE A 58 0.02 -1.93 1.30
N SER A 59 0.68 -0.79 1.50
CA SER A 59 1.97 -0.74 2.20
C SER A 59 1.85 -1.16 3.66
N LYS A 60 0.90 -0.62 4.41
CA LYS A 60 0.70 -0.99 5.82
C LYS A 60 0.34 -2.47 6.00
N THR A 61 -0.49 -3.00 5.08
CA THR A 61 -0.85 -4.42 5.11
C THR A 61 0.35 -5.32 4.79
N ALA A 62 1.17 -4.96 3.80
CA ALA A 62 2.37 -5.70 3.45
C ALA A 62 3.42 -5.65 4.56
N GLN A 63 3.67 -4.48 5.15
CA GLN A 63 4.56 -4.33 6.31
C GLN A 63 4.10 -5.20 7.48
N ARG A 64 2.80 -5.20 7.76
CA ARG A 64 2.26 -6.04 8.82
C ARG A 64 2.40 -7.53 8.53
N ALA A 65 2.26 -7.96 7.27
CA ALA A 65 2.54 -9.34 6.88
C ALA A 65 4.01 -9.71 7.08
N ALA A 66 4.94 -8.78 6.76
CA ALA A 66 6.38 -9.00 6.92
C ALA A 66 6.83 -9.17 8.39
N GLU A 67 6.10 -8.59 9.35
CA GLU A 67 6.36 -8.78 10.78
C GLU A 67 5.97 -10.19 11.28
N LEU A 68 5.26 -10.97 10.49
CA LEU A 68 4.69 -12.25 10.90
C LEU A 68 5.36 -13.40 10.16
N GLU A 69 5.92 -14.35 10.92
CA GLU A 69 6.53 -15.53 10.34
C GLU A 69 5.50 -16.39 9.57
N GLY A 70 5.82 -16.71 8.31
CA GLY A 70 4.99 -17.54 7.45
C GLY A 70 3.83 -16.81 6.73
N TYR A 71 3.77 -15.47 6.80
CA TYR A 71 2.77 -14.65 6.12
C TYR A 71 3.36 -13.68 5.09
N HIS A 72 4.65 -13.82 4.84
CA HIS A 72 5.39 -13.01 3.89
C HIS A 72 6.33 -13.88 3.07
N SER A 73 6.49 -13.55 1.80
CA SER A 73 7.52 -14.09 0.91
C SER A 73 8.12 -12.98 0.05
N SER A 74 9.33 -13.25 -0.44
CA SER A 74 9.98 -12.38 -1.41
C SER A 74 10.31 -13.21 -2.64
N THR A 75 9.69 -12.88 -3.77
CA THR A 75 9.76 -13.65 -5.01
C THR A 75 10.06 -12.73 -6.16
N ALA A 76 11.17 -12.96 -6.87
CA ALA A 76 11.48 -12.17 -8.06
C ALA A 76 10.32 -12.19 -9.06
N ALA A 77 9.88 -11.03 -9.53
CA ALA A 77 8.79 -10.90 -10.50
C ALA A 77 9.05 -11.77 -11.75
N SER A 78 10.31 -11.83 -12.20
CA SER A 78 10.74 -12.65 -13.35
C SER A 78 10.57 -14.18 -13.14
N SER A 79 10.41 -14.63 -11.91
CA SER A 79 10.20 -16.05 -11.59
C SER A 79 8.75 -16.53 -11.77
N TYR A 80 7.83 -15.59 -11.99
CA TYR A 80 6.46 -15.93 -12.36
C TYR A 80 6.38 -16.23 -13.85
N THR A 81 5.76 -17.34 -14.18
CA THR A 81 5.55 -17.81 -15.55
C THR A 81 4.13 -18.32 -15.70
N LYS A 82 3.63 -18.37 -16.93
CA LYS A 82 2.32 -18.94 -17.25
C LYS A 82 2.12 -20.37 -16.74
N GLY A 83 3.22 -21.12 -16.59
CA GLY A 83 3.16 -22.53 -16.13
C GLY A 83 3.09 -22.69 -14.62
N ASN A 84 3.56 -21.67 -13.83
CA ASN A 84 3.66 -21.78 -12.38
C ASN A 84 2.82 -20.77 -11.60
N VAL A 85 2.34 -19.70 -12.24
CA VAL A 85 1.61 -18.62 -11.57
C VAL A 85 0.39 -19.11 -10.80
N PHE A 86 -0.41 -19.98 -11.40
CA PHE A 86 -1.59 -20.56 -10.75
C PHE A 86 -1.23 -21.35 -9.49
N ASP A 87 -0.20 -22.21 -9.57
CA ASP A 87 0.23 -23.04 -8.44
C ASP A 87 0.80 -22.17 -7.31
N LYS A 88 1.55 -21.09 -7.64
CA LYS A 88 2.05 -20.13 -6.65
C LYS A 88 0.92 -19.41 -5.94
N LEU A 89 -0.04 -18.85 -6.69
CA LEU A 89 -1.19 -18.15 -6.10
C LEU A 89 -2.02 -19.08 -5.20
N LYS A 90 -2.25 -20.31 -5.65
CA LYS A 90 -2.91 -21.32 -4.85
C LYS A 90 -2.11 -21.71 -3.60
N GLY A 91 -0.78 -21.74 -3.71
CA GLY A 91 0.14 -21.94 -2.60
C GLY A 91 -0.01 -20.86 -1.53
N PHE A 92 -0.08 -19.59 -1.91
CA PHE A 92 -0.27 -18.46 -0.99
C PHE A 92 -1.61 -18.54 -0.26
N LEU A 93 -2.70 -18.91 -0.94
CA LEU A 93 -4.01 -19.13 -0.29
C LEU A 93 -4.00 -20.28 0.72
N SER A 94 -3.01 -21.14 0.64
CA SER A 94 -2.84 -22.27 1.57
C SER A 94 -1.90 -21.92 2.72
N ALA A 95 -1.27 -20.75 2.71
CA ALA A 95 -0.37 -20.31 3.75
C ALA A 95 -1.11 -20.08 5.08
N GLY A 96 -0.46 -20.44 6.17
CA GLY A 96 -0.99 -20.23 7.51
C GLY A 96 -2.43 -20.74 7.69
N LYS A 97 -3.27 -19.86 8.23
CA LYS A 97 -4.70 -20.14 8.47
C LYS A 97 -5.65 -19.40 7.53
N LEU A 98 -5.15 -18.88 6.41
CA LEU A 98 -5.95 -18.17 5.41
C LEU A 98 -7.16 -18.98 4.91
N ARG A 99 -7.05 -20.31 4.88
CA ARG A 99 -8.17 -21.19 4.53
C ARG A 99 -9.43 -20.99 5.35
N ARG A 100 -9.29 -20.48 6.57
CA ARG A 100 -10.41 -20.17 7.45
C ARG A 100 -11.28 -19.05 6.89
N TYR A 101 -10.64 -18.00 6.39
CA TYR A 101 -11.31 -16.85 5.76
C TYR A 101 -11.80 -17.18 4.35
N LYS A 102 -11.08 -18.03 3.64
CA LYS A 102 -11.52 -18.56 2.36
C LYS A 102 -12.89 -19.24 2.44
N ALA A 103 -13.10 -20.06 3.49
CA ALA A 103 -14.37 -20.74 3.70
C ALA A 103 -15.54 -19.77 3.93
N ASN A 104 -15.26 -18.60 4.49
CA ASN A 104 -16.25 -17.53 4.72
C ASN A 104 -16.47 -16.62 3.51
N GLY A 105 -15.67 -16.77 2.44
CA GLY A 105 -15.75 -15.93 1.22
C GLY A 105 -15.31 -14.49 1.43
N SER A 106 -14.53 -14.20 2.47
CA SER A 106 -14.14 -12.82 2.84
C SER A 106 -12.75 -12.42 2.36
N LEU A 107 -11.94 -13.34 1.82
CA LEU A 107 -10.61 -13.01 1.29
C LEU A 107 -10.71 -12.30 -0.07
N ILE A 108 -9.82 -11.35 -0.27
CA ILE A 108 -9.56 -10.70 -1.56
C ILE A 108 -8.07 -10.83 -1.86
N MET A 109 -7.74 -11.17 -3.10
CA MET A 109 -6.37 -11.24 -3.60
C MET A 109 -6.12 -10.09 -4.57
N TYR A 110 -5.17 -9.23 -4.25
CA TYR A 110 -4.69 -8.17 -5.13
C TYR A 110 -3.43 -8.65 -5.83
N VAL A 111 -3.34 -8.42 -7.13
CA VAL A 111 -2.18 -8.83 -7.96
C VAL A 111 -1.79 -7.72 -8.92
N THR A 112 -0.53 -7.73 -9.35
CA THR A 112 -0.05 -6.83 -10.41
C THR A 112 -0.64 -7.22 -11.76
N SER A 113 -0.71 -6.27 -12.70
CA SER A 113 -1.14 -6.52 -14.08
C SER A 113 -0.32 -7.62 -14.76
N THR A 114 1.00 -7.65 -14.52
CA THR A 114 1.87 -8.70 -15.06
C THR A 114 1.47 -10.10 -14.59
N ILE A 115 1.15 -10.26 -13.31
CA ILE A 115 0.68 -11.55 -12.75
C ILE A 115 -0.68 -11.91 -13.30
N MET A 116 -1.58 -10.93 -13.45
CA MET A 116 -2.89 -11.16 -14.06
C MET A 116 -2.76 -11.64 -15.51
N ASP A 117 -1.92 -11.01 -16.32
CA ASP A 117 -1.65 -11.43 -17.70
C ASP A 117 -1.11 -12.85 -17.79
N LEU A 118 -0.16 -13.20 -16.93
CA LEU A 118 0.39 -14.56 -16.87
C LEU A 118 -0.66 -15.59 -16.45
N LEU A 119 -1.56 -15.20 -15.52
CA LEU A 119 -2.65 -16.05 -15.08
C LEU A 119 -3.67 -16.29 -16.20
N GLU A 120 -4.01 -15.25 -16.97
CA GLU A 120 -4.89 -15.34 -18.13
C GLU A 120 -4.32 -16.20 -19.25
N GLN A 121 -2.99 -16.27 -19.37
CA GLN A 121 -2.29 -17.14 -20.32
C GLN A 121 -2.11 -18.58 -19.82
N SER A 122 -2.42 -18.86 -18.56
CA SER A 122 -2.25 -20.18 -17.96
C SER A 122 -3.36 -21.15 -18.40
N ASP A 123 -2.97 -22.32 -18.86
CA ASP A 123 -3.92 -23.37 -19.25
C ASP A 123 -4.67 -23.99 -18.04
N LYS A 124 -4.18 -23.74 -16.84
CA LYS A 124 -4.77 -24.26 -15.58
C LYS A 124 -5.93 -23.41 -15.07
N PHE A 125 -6.16 -22.26 -15.70
CA PHE A 125 -7.13 -21.29 -15.25
C PHE A 125 -8.36 -21.26 -16.16
N THR A 126 -9.54 -21.58 -15.61
CA THR A 126 -10.80 -21.47 -16.35
C THR A 126 -11.42 -20.12 -16.10
N ARG A 127 -11.48 -19.29 -17.13
CA ARG A 127 -12.01 -17.94 -17.08
C ARG A 127 -13.53 -17.97 -16.99
N LYS A 128 -14.10 -17.52 -15.87
CA LYS A 128 -15.53 -17.25 -15.77
C LYS A 128 -15.73 -15.76 -16.01
N ILE A 129 -16.20 -15.40 -17.21
CA ILE A 129 -16.61 -14.03 -17.50
C ILE A 129 -18.06 -13.91 -17.09
N GLU A 130 -18.34 -13.36 -15.93
CA GLU A 130 -19.69 -12.90 -15.59
C GLU A 130 -19.89 -11.51 -16.18
N MET A 131 -20.67 -11.45 -17.28
CA MET A 131 -21.16 -10.18 -17.79
C MET A 131 -22.33 -9.74 -16.92
N THR A 132 -22.10 -8.86 -15.98
CA THR A 132 -23.18 -8.19 -15.29
C THR A 132 -23.75 -7.12 -16.22
N GLN A 133 -24.90 -7.37 -16.82
CA GLN A 133 -25.65 -6.34 -17.53
C GLN A 133 -26.15 -5.32 -16.51
N ILE A 134 -25.53 -4.15 -16.51
CA ILE A 134 -26.11 -2.98 -15.87
C ILE A 134 -27.18 -2.44 -16.83
N ALA A 135 -28.43 -2.66 -16.46
CA ALA A 135 -29.57 -2.14 -17.19
C ALA A 135 -29.52 -0.61 -17.16
N GLU A 136 -29.76 -0.02 -18.35
CA GLU A 136 -30.04 1.39 -18.64
C GLU A 136 -28.94 2.43 -18.36
N GLY A 137 -28.16 2.74 -19.38
CA GLY A 137 -27.55 4.06 -19.59
C GLY A 137 -26.17 4.28 -19.01
N GLY A 138 -25.47 3.27 -18.54
CA GLY A 138 -24.14 3.38 -17.95
C GLY A 138 -23.02 2.79 -18.82
N LEU A 139 -21.86 3.40 -18.80
CA LEU A 139 -20.61 2.79 -19.25
C LEU A 139 -20.45 1.40 -18.63
N GLY A 140 -20.35 0.37 -19.50
CA GLY A 140 -20.07 -0.98 -19.03
C GLY A 140 -18.68 -1.05 -18.37
N LEU A 141 -18.65 -0.97 -17.06
CA LEU A 141 -17.46 -1.33 -16.28
C LEU A 141 -17.22 -2.81 -16.51
N ARG A 142 -16.26 -3.14 -17.36
CA ARG A 142 -15.74 -4.50 -17.48
C ARG A 142 -14.88 -4.77 -16.25
N THR A 143 -15.52 -5.08 -15.13
CA THR A 143 -14.81 -5.58 -13.95
C THR A 143 -14.38 -7.00 -14.28
N ARG A 144 -13.11 -7.21 -14.58
CA ARG A 144 -12.51 -8.54 -14.66
C ARG A 144 -12.42 -9.07 -13.23
N VAL A 145 -13.49 -9.64 -12.71
CA VAL A 145 -13.46 -10.39 -11.47
C VAL A 145 -13.15 -11.83 -11.84
N THR A 146 -11.95 -12.24 -11.48
CA THR A 146 -11.48 -13.59 -11.66
C THR A 146 -11.35 -14.19 -10.26
N ASP A 147 -11.74 -15.43 -10.05
CA ASP A 147 -11.58 -16.09 -8.76
C ASP A 147 -10.66 -17.32 -8.85
N ILE A 148 -9.92 -17.58 -7.78
CA ILE A 148 -9.26 -18.87 -7.55
C ILE A 148 -9.87 -19.47 -6.30
N ASP A 149 -10.47 -20.66 -6.45
CA ASP A 149 -11.08 -21.38 -5.35
C ASP A 149 -12.11 -20.55 -4.56
N GLY A 150 -12.85 -19.66 -5.22
CA GLY A 150 -13.84 -18.77 -4.60
C GLY A 150 -13.26 -17.52 -3.92
N VAL A 151 -11.97 -17.23 -4.12
CA VAL A 151 -11.33 -15.98 -3.69
C VAL A 151 -11.24 -15.04 -4.89
N PRO A 152 -11.91 -13.89 -4.87
CA PRO A 152 -11.83 -12.93 -5.96
C PRO A 152 -10.41 -12.38 -6.10
N ILE A 153 -9.98 -12.24 -7.36
CA ILE A 153 -8.70 -11.62 -7.70
C ILE A 153 -8.98 -10.24 -8.25
N MET A 154 -8.31 -9.25 -7.70
CA MET A 154 -8.38 -7.86 -8.16
C MET A 154 -7.03 -7.46 -8.75
N GLU A 155 -7.05 -7.02 -9.99
CA GLU A 155 -5.89 -6.46 -10.66
C GLU A 155 -5.67 -5.03 -10.18
N VAL A 156 -4.45 -4.73 -9.72
CA VAL A 156 -4.00 -3.37 -9.45
C VAL A 156 -3.35 -2.84 -10.73
N ILE A 157 -4.13 -2.07 -11.51
CA ILE A 157 -3.72 -1.56 -12.83
C ILE A 157 -2.59 -0.55 -12.70
N ASP A 158 -2.68 0.31 -11.70
CA ASP A 158 -1.68 1.34 -11.43
C ASP A 158 -0.67 0.79 -10.43
N ASP A 159 0.44 0.34 -10.98
CA ASP A 159 1.53 -0.28 -10.24
C ASP A 159 2.27 0.68 -9.30
N GLU A 160 2.16 2.00 -9.51
CA GLU A 160 2.85 3.02 -8.72
C GLU A 160 2.35 3.09 -7.27
N ARG A 161 1.13 2.61 -7.01
CA ARG A 161 0.55 2.53 -5.67
C ARG A 161 0.76 1.17 -4.98
N PHE A 162 1.48 0.23 -5.61
CA PHE A 162 1.55 -1.16 -5.14
C PHE A 162 2.95 -1.55 -4.68
N TYR A 163 3.44 -0.84 -3.64
CA TYR A 163 4.71 -1.10 -2.96
C TYR A 163 4.50 -1.36 -1.47
N ASP A 164 5.47 -2.00 -0.83
CA ASP A 164 5.44 -2.33 0.59
C ASP A 164 5.76 -1.15 1.51
N ARG A 165 6.33 -0.06 0.97
CA ARG A 165 6.64 1.18 1.70
C ARG A 165 6.48 2.39 0.82
N PHE A 166 6.04 3.50 1.45
CA PHE A 166 5.95 4.80 0.83
C PHE A 166 6.45 5.89 1.77
N ASN A 167 7.03 6.91 1.17
CA ASN A 167 7.15 8.23 1.76
C ASN A 167 5.85 8.99 1.45
N PHE A 168 5.10 9.37 2.48
CA PHE A 168 3.87 10.12 2.34
C PHE A 168 4.06 11.62 2.58
N ASP A 169 5.29 12.07 2.71
CA ASP A 169 5.63 13.48 2.90
C ASP A 169 6.89 13.83 2.08
N PRO A 170 6.87 13.61 0.75
CA PRO A 170 7.96 14.02 -0.10
C PRO A 170 7.98 15.55 -0.26
N GLU A 171 9.15 16.12 -0.61
CA GLU A 171 9.35 17.56 -0.76
C GLU A 171 8.40 18.19 -1.78
N ASP A 172 8.09 17.46 -2.86
CA ASP A 172 7.20 17.90 -3.94
C ASP A 172 5.71 17.61 -3.67
N GLY A 173 5.37 17.06 -2.50
CA GLY A 173 4.01 16.65 -2.15
C GLY A 173 3.59 15.31 -2.76
N GLY A 174 2.40 14.81 -2.38
CA GLY A 174 1.90 13.51 -2.81
C GLY A 174 2.48 12.34 -2.02
N PHE A 175 2.80 11.25 -2.70
CA PHE A 175 3.44 10.06 -2.13
C PHE A 175 4.35 9.40 -3.17
N GLU A 176 5.42 8.77 -2.71
CA GLU A 176 6.40 8.09 -3.57
C GLU A 176 6.94 6.82 -2.89
N PRO A 177 7.34 5.79 -3.65
CA PRO A 177 8.05 4.66 -3.08
C PRO A 177 9.38 5.10 -2.48
N CYS A 178 9.78 4.55 -1.33
CA CYS A 178 11.05 4.89 -0.70
C CYS A 178 12.21 4.30 -1.50
N ALA A 179 13.15 5.12 -1.91
CA ALA A 179 14.45 4.65 -2.40
C ALA A 179 15.30 4.09 -1.25
N ALA A 180 16.21 3.17 -1.57
CA ALA A 180 17.17 2.69 -0.56
C ALA A 180 18.05 3.85 -0.09
N SER A 181 18.23 3.97 1.20
CA SER A 181 19.05 5.02 1.81
C SER A 181 20.05 4.45 2.80
N TYR A 182 21.02 5.28 3.20
CA TYR A 182 22.02 4.90 4.17
C TYR A 182 22.00 5.89 5.32
N VAL A 183 21.85 5.38 6.52
CA VAL A 183 21.79 6.20 7.75
C VAL A 183 23.02 5.87 8.57
N LYS A 184 23.62 6.88 9.20
CA LYS A 184 24.73 6.65 10.14
C LYS A 184 24.27 5.74 11.26
N THR A 185 25.07 4.69 11.55
CA THR A 185 24.69 3.76 12.62
C THR A 185 24.63 4.45 13.98
N ALA A 186 23.63 4.11 14.76
CA ALA A 186 23.51 4.51 16.16
C ALA A 186 24.04 3.42 17.13
N ASP A 187 24.59 2.33 16.61
CA ASP A 187 25.09 1.23 17.42
C ASP A 187 26.29 1.67 18.25
N THR A 188 26.37 1.19 19.47
CA THR A 188 27.50 1.38 20.39
C THR A 188 28.46 0.19 20.43
N ASP A 189 28.06 -0.91 19.79
CA ASP A 189 28.85 -2.14 19.62
C ASP A 189 28.49 -2.84 18.31
N ILE A 190 29.35 -3.76 17.84
CA ILE A 190 29.08 -4.54 16.64
C ILE A 190 27.94 -5.54 16.90
N VAL A 191 26.88 -5.44 16.13
CA VAL A 191 25.74 -6.36 16.19
C VAL A 191 25.99 -7.54 15.25
N SER A 192 25.94 -8.74 15.77
CA SER A 192 26.16 -9.96 14.97
C SER A 192 25.09 -10.13 13.92
N GLY A 193 25.50 -10.36 12.68
CA GLY A 193 24.61 -10.55 11.53
C GLY A 193 24.12 -9.25 10.88
N LYS A 194 24.47 -8.08 11.45
CA LYS A 194 24.14 -6.77 10.87
C LYS A 194 25.19 -6.38 9.83
N GLU A 195 24.73 -5.80 8.74
CA GLU A 195 25.59 -5.29 7.66
C GLU A 195 25.89 -3.82 7.88
N TYR A 196 27.17 -3.48 7.77
CA TYR A 196 27.65 -2.10 7.87
C TYR A 196 28.24 -1.64 6.54
N TYR A 197 28.15 -0.37 6.28
CA TYR A 197 28.64 0.28 5.06
C TYR A 197 29.54 1.46 5.42
N THR A 198 30.50 1.74 4.56
CA THR A 198 31.33 2.96 4.62
C THR A 198 30.97 3.88 3.47
N GLU A 199 30.98 5.17 3.72
CA GLU A 199 30.74 6.20 2.71
C GLU A 199 32.06 6.71 2.18
N SER A 200 32.15 6.89 0.85
CA SER A 200 33.26 7.55 0.18
C SER A 200 32.74 8.31 -1.04
N SER A 201 32.86 9.63 -0.99
CA SER A 201 32.45 10.51 -2.10
C SER A 201 31.01 10.28 -2.57
N GLY A 202 30.08 10.14 -1.65
CA GLY A 202 28.66 9.90 -1.92
C GLY A 202 28.31 8.46 -2.29
N SER A 203 29.29 7.55 -2.29
CA SER A 203 29.07 6.13 -2.57
C SER A 203 29.22 5.29 -1.30
N TYR A 204 28.31 4.36 -1.12
CA TYR A 204 28.29 3.47 0.03
C TYR A 204 28.76 2.07 -0.36
N THR A 205 29.75 1.56 0.37
CA THR A 205 30.32 0.24 0.12
C THR A 205 30.19 -0.62 1.38
N LYS A 206 29.71 -1.84 1.21
CA LYS A 206 29.59 -2.80 2.28
C LYS A 206 30.96 -3.12 2.87
N VAL A 207 31.07 -3.07 4.20
CA VAL A 207 32.29 -3.43 4.92
C VAL A 207 32.61 -4.90 4.67
N SER A 208 33.76 -5.17 4.08
CA SER A 208 34.24 -6.53 3.82
C SER A 208 35.00 -7.05 5.06
N GLY A 209 34.67 -8.26 5.49
CA GLY A 209 35.28 -8.90 6.67
C GLY A 209 34.57 -8.57 7.97
N THR A 210 35.29 -8.64 9.10
CA THR A 210 34.70 -8.38 10.42
C THR A 210 34.66 -6.88 10.70
N PRO A 211 33.48 -6.29 10.92
CA PRO A 211 33.40 -4.88 11.30
C PRO A 211 34.14 -4.58 12.60
N SER A 212 34.75 -3.40 12.73
CA SER A 212 35.51 -2.98 13.88
C SER A 212 34.71 -2.02 14.76
N LYS A 213 34.69 -2.29 16.08
CA LYS A 213 34.02 -1.41 17.03
C LYS A 213 34.62 0.01 17.04
N SER A 214 35.95 0.14 16.85
CA SER A 214 36.62 1.44 16.80
C SER A 214 36.28 2.30 15.58
N ALA A 215 35.62 1.74 14.56
CA ALA A 215 35.22 2.41 13.35
C ALA A 215 33.70 2.61 13.26
N LEU A 216 32.92 2.29 14.29
CA LEU A 216 31.46 2.39 14.31
C LEU A 216 30.96 3.79 13.95
N ASP A 217 31.68 4.82 14.37
CA ASP A 217 31.37 6.23 14.06
C ASP A 217 31.46 6.57 12.56
N THR A 218 32.11 5.72 11.77
CA THR A 218 32.24 5.86 10.31
C THR A 218 31.29 4.96 9.53
N TYR A 219 30.52 4.11 10.23
CA TYR A 219 29.65 3.14 9.60
C TYR A 219 28.23 3.66 9.38
N TYR A 220 27.64 3.19 8.31
CA TYR A 220 26.27 3.43 7.91
C TYR A 220 25.52 2.09 7.83
N GLU A 221 24.23 2.18 8.00
CA GLU A 221 23.29 1.08 7.85
C GLU A 221 22.45 1.35 6.63
N LYS A 222 22.24 0.32 5.82
CA LYS A 222 21.31 0.40 4.70
C LYS A 222 19.88 0.32 5.22
N VAL A 223 19.11 1.34 4.96
CA VAL A 223 17.65 1.30 5.06
C VAL A 223 17.14 0.80 3.72
N ALA A 224 16.56 -0.39 3.71
CA ALA A 224 16.06 -1.00 2.49
C ALA A 224 15.03 -0.10 1.81
N GLY A 225 15.10 -0.01 0.49
CA GLY A 225 14.10 0.65 -0.32
C GLY A 225 12.76 -0.11 -0.31
N SER A 226 11.80 0.43 -1.02
CA SER A 226 10.51 -0.20 -1.23
C SER A 226 10.64 -1.39 -2.17
N HIS A 227 9.85 -2.42 -1.93
CA HIS A 227 9.68 -3.54 -2.85
C HIS A 227 8.29 -3.51 -3.46
N LYS A 228 8.22 -3.76 -4.76
CA LYS A 228 6.92 -3.89 -5.44
C LYS A 228 6.18 -5.11 -4.89
N ILE A 229 4.91 -4.95 -4.59
CA ILE A 229 4.07 -6.07 -4.16
C ILE A 229 3.66 -6.86 -5.39
N ASN A 230 3.95 -8.15 -5.41
CA ASN A 230 3.47 -9.07 -6.44
C ASN A 230 2.04 -9.50 -6.17
N VAL A 231 1.79 -9.93 -4.94
CA VAL A 231 0.50 -10.45 -4.48
C VAL A 231 0.24 -10.00 -3.05
N LEU A 232 -0.94 -9.48 -2.80
CA LEU A 232 -1.43 -9.15 -1.47
C LEU A 232 -2.77 -9.83 -1.24
N ILE A 233 -2.87 -10.60 -0.17
CA ILE A 233 -4.12 -11.23 0.25
C ILE A 233 -4.54 -10.59 1.57
N ALA A 234 -5.77 -10.10 1.62
CA ALA A 234 -6.33 -9.47 2.82
C ALA A 234 -7.82 -9.74 2.93
N THR A 235 -8.38 -9.51 4.11
CA THR A 235 -9.82 -9.55 4.33
C THR A 235 -10.30 -8.24 4.97
N PRO A 236 -11.40 -7.66 4.48
CA PRO A 236 -12.00 -6.48 5.09
C PRO A 236 -12.54 -6.72 6.51
N GLU A 237 -12.64 -7.98 6.95
CA GLU A 237 -13.04 -8.28 8.33
C GLU A 237 -11.99 -7.84 9.35
N THR A 238 -10.72 -8.01 9.03
CA THR A 238 -9.60 -7.76 9.96
C THR A 238 -8.69 -6.62 9.55
N THR A 239 -8.61 -6.28 8.27
CA THR A 239 -7.79 -5.17 7.76
C THR A 239 -8.69 -4.04 7.33
N LYS A 240 -8.58 -2.90 8.00
CA LYS A 240 -9.49 -1.76 7.79
C LYS A 240 -8.73 -0.44 7.83
N ILE A 241 -9.16 0.48 6.96
CA ILE A 241 -8.83 1.89 7.08
C ILE A 241 -9.76 2.46 8.17
N VAL A 242 -9.17 3.11 9.16
CA VAL A 242 -9.89 3.73 10.28
C VAL A 242 -9.74 5.24 10.19
N PRO A 243 -10.75 5.96 9.69
CA PRO A 243 -10.72 7.40 9.66
C PRO A 243 -11.09 7.95 11.05
N LYS A 244 -10.34 8.96 11.49
CA LYS A 244 -10.66 9.78 12.67
C LYS A 244 -11.22 11.13 12.28
N ILE A 245 -10.64 11.73 11.24
CA ILE A 245 -11.11 12.97 10.62
C ILE A 245 -11.20 12.72 9.13
N ASN A 246 -12.30 13.13 8.55
CA ASN A 246 -12.50 13.21 7.10
C ASN A 246 -13.44 14.37 6.86
N SER A 247 -12.88 15.55 6.63
CA SER A 247 -13.63 16.79 6.57
C SER A 247 -13.27 17.54 5.30
N ILE A 248 -14.29 17.85 4.51
CA ILE A 248 -14.17 18.65 3.31
C ILE A 248 -14.99 19.91 3.49
N TYR A 249 -14.37 21.06 3.32
CA TYR A 249 -15.01 22.36 3.36
C TYR A 249 -14.81 23.11 2.05
N SER A 250 -15.82 23.80 1.60
CA SER A 250 -15.76 24.70 0.45
C SER A 250 -16.44 26.01 0.81
N PHE A 251 -15.71 27.09 0.65
CA PHE A 251 -16.17 28.44 0.97
C PHE A 251 -16.25 29.28 -0.30
N ALA A 252 -17.36 30.01 -0.46
CA ALA A 252 -17.52 30.96 -1.54
C ALA A 252 -16.74 32.27 -1.25
N PRO A 253 -16.42 33.05 -2.28
CA PRO A 253 -15.83 34.38 -2.10
C PRO A 253 -16.61 35.23 -1.07
N GLY A 254 -15.87 35.81 -0.12
CA GLY A 254 -16.45 36.55 1.02
C GLY A 254 -16.92 35.71 2.20
N GLY A 255 -16.82 34.38 2.12
CA GLY A 255 -17.08 33.42 3.20
C GLY A 255 -15.87 33.04 4.05
N HIS A 256 -14.68 33.52 3.68
CA HIS A 256 -13.39 33.26 4.34
C HIS A 256 -12.48 34.52 4.28
N THR A 257 -11.33 34.49 4.93
CA THR A 257 -10.38 35.61 5.04
C THR A 257 -9.22 35.59 4.04
N GLU A 258 -9.12 34.54 3.22
CA GLU A 258 -7.98 34.26 2.33
C GLU A 258 -8.05 34.97 0.96
N GLY A 259 -8.93 35.96 0.80
CA GLY A 259 -9.06 36.73 -0.43
C GLY A 259 -10.41 36.60 -1.15
N ASP A 260 -10.51 37.04 -2.39
CA ASP A 260 -11.75 37.06 -3.19
C ASP A 260 -11.79 35.84 -4.17
N GLY A 261 -11.64 34.67 -3.62
CA GLY A 261 -11.67 33.40 -4.38
C GLY A 261 -12.54 32.35 -3.72
N TRP A 262 -12.56 31.18 -4.32
CA TRP A 262 -13.15 29.99 -3.74
C TRP A 262 -12.08 29.23 -2.96
N LEU A 263 -12.35 28.92 -1.70
CA LEU A 263 -11.45 28.18 -0.83
C LEU A 263 -11.97 26.74 -0.66
N TYR A 264 -11.12 25.77 -0.93
CA TYR A 264 -11.34 24.35 -0.67
C TYR A 264 -10.35 23.87 0.37
N GLN A 265 -10.83 23.19 1.39
CA GLN A 265 -10.01 22.56 2.42
C GLN A 265 -10.44 21.11 2.58
N ASN A 266 -9.47 20.21 2.55
CA ASN A 266 -9.68 18.78 2.78
C ASN A 266 -8.69 18.32 3.85
N ARG A 267 -9.21 17.78 4.94
CA ARG A 267 -8.39 17.14 5.98
C ARG A 267 -8.81 15.72 6.20
N ALA A 268 -7.85 14.80 6.03
CA ALA A 268 -8.00 13.38 6.28
C ALA A 268 -6.98 12.92 7.33
N PHE A 269 -7.47 12.40 8.45
CA PHE A 269 -6.64 11.78 9.47
C PHE A 269 -7.11 10.33 9.64
N SER A 270 -6.33 9.40 9.12
CA SER A 270 -6.67 7.98 9.07
C SER A 270 -5.42 7.11 9.20
N ASP A 271 -5.61 5.83 9.41
CA ASP A 271 -4.55 4.84 9.28
C ASP A 271 -5.15 3.47 8.99
N VAL A 272 -4.30 2.51 8.59
CA VAL A 272 -4.70 1.14 8.29
C VAL A 272 -4.29 0.24 9.45
N PHE A 273 -5.27 -0.46 9.99
CA PHE A 273 -5.06 -1.43 11.06
C PHE A 273 -5.40 -2.84 10.61
N THR A 274 -4.51 -3.76 10.94
CA THR A 274 -4.80 -5.19 10.83
C THR A 274 -4.99 -5.74 12.23
N PHE A 275 -6.24 -6.10 12.54
CA PHE A 275 -6.61 -6.58 13.86
C PHE A 275 -6.13 -8.01 14.05
N PRO A 276 -5.46 -8.30 15.19
CA PRO A 276 -5.05 -9.66 15.49
C PRO A 276 -6.27 -10.57 15.62
N ASN A 277 -6.19 -11.71 14.95
CA ASN A 277 -7.21 -12.74 15.05
C ASN A 277 -6.59 -14.00 15.64
N GLY A 278 -7.21 -14.52 16.70
CA GLY A 278 -6.80 -15.74 17.34
C GLY A 278 -6.15 -15.56 18.71
N LYS A 279 -5.88 -16.69 19.35
CA LYS A 279 -5.51 -16.80 20.76
C LYS A 279 -4.15 -16.21 21.10
N ASP A 280 -3.24 -16.12 20.13
CA ASP A 280 -1.84 -15.76 20.33
C ASP A 280 -1.49 -14.38 19.71
N GLY A 281 -2.50 -13.57 19.39
CA GLY A 281 -2.28 -12.28 18.71
C GLY A 281 -1.75 -12.40 17.27
N LYS A 282 -1.78 -13.61 16.71
CA LYS A 282 -1.35 -13.87 15.33
C LYS A 282 -2.43 -13.40 14.36
N ILE A 283 -1.99 -12.73 13.31
CA ILE A 283 -2.84 -12.31 12.22
C ILE A 283 -2.75 -13.38 11.14
N ASP A 284 -3.82 -14.15 10.96
CA ASP A 284 -3.91 -15.24 10.00
C ASP A 284 -4.83 -14.91 8.81
N SER A 285 -5.00 -13.64 8.54
CA SER A 285 -5.93 -13.09 7.54
C SER A 285 -5.26 -12.32 6.42
N ILE A 286 -3.93 -12.19 6.45
CA ILE A 286 -3.15 -11.47 5.47
C ILE A 286 -1.99 -12.32 4.95
N TYR A 287 -1.57 -12.05 3.72
CA TYR A 287 -0.34 -12.59 3.15
C TYR A 287 0.19 -11.60 2.11
N ALA A 288 1.49 -11.40 2.09
CA ALA A 288 2.14 -10.55 1.10
C ALA A 288 3.30 -11.29 0.42
N ASP A 289 3.36 -11.25 -0.90
CA ASP A 289 4.53 -11.60 -1.68
C ASP A 289 5.06 -10.34 -2.35
N VAL A 290 6.33 -10.01 -2.11
CA VAL A 290 6.98 -8.81 -2.66
C VAL A 290 8.09 -9.19 -3.62
N ASP A 291 8.44 -8.30 -4.53
CA ASP A 291 9.58 -8.51 -5.42
C ASP A 291 10.89 -8.51 -4.62
N THR A 292 11.89 -9.20 -5.12
CA THR A 292 13.25 -9.16 -4.58
C THR A 292 14.00 -7.89 -4.98
N ALA A 293 13.57 -7.22 -6.06
CA ALA A 293 14.16 -5.98 -6.51
C ALA A 293 13.68 -4.80 -5.65
N GLU A 294 14.61 -3.99 -5.19
CA GLU A 294 14.30 -2.71 -4.53
C GLU A 294 13.95 -1.64 -5.56
N TYR A 295 13.11 -0.70 -5.17
CA TYR A 295 12.84 0.50 -5.95
C TYR A 295 14.12 1.32 -6.15
N SER A 296 14.35 1.73 -7.38
CA SER A 296 15.41 2.67 -7.77
C SER A 296 14.79 3.77 -8.62
N GLU A 297 15.09 5.00 -8.29
CA GLU A 297 14.76 6.17 -9.10
C GLU A 297 15.32 6.09 -10.52
#